data_730b05fbb4174bab54023e08e2ab55c3
#
_entry.id   730b05fbb4174bab54023e08e2ab55c3
#
_cell.length_a   1.000
_cell.length_b   1.000
_cell.length_c   1.000
_cell.angle_alpha   90.00
_cell.angle_beta   90.00
_cell.angle_gamma   90.00
#
_symmetry.space_group_name_H-M   'P 1'
#
loop_
_entity.id
_entity.type
_entity.pdbx_description
1 polymer ?
#
loop_
_entity_poly.entity_id
_entity_poly.type
_entity_poly.pdbx_seq_one_letter_code
_entity_poly.pdbx_strand_id
1 'polypeptide(L)'
;IGQPGLPPQGFAQPPLQPFPGNEPYVVVDVNAEETQTGRLMIGAGVNSNAGLVGNIVIDEQNFDITRLPTSWDDIRNGTAFRGAGQRFRLEAAPGTELQRYTATFQEPYLFDTRIGLSTSASYFTRYFFDWAEGRVGGRVGLGYQFVFAPDLSVNTGFRGESVDIFNPRVQGIPDIQGNGTNNPGMLGKNSVYGFSGGIIHDTRDSPFLPTQGHLATFEFEQVIGTFIYPRGVFEARQYFLLNQRPDGSGRHVLSLGTILGFSGPDTPAYDNFYAGGY
;
A
#
# COMPACT_ATOMS: atom_id res chain seq x y z
N ILE A 1 -50.20 -15.44 11.96
CA ILE A 1 -50.44 -13.97 11.98
C ILE A 1 -49.50 -13.44 13.05
N GLY A 2 -48.28 -13.06 12.68
CA GLY A 2 -47.29 -12.48 13.57
C GLY A 2 -47.50 -10.95 13.69
N GLN A 3 -47.48 -10.45 14.89
CA GLN A 3 -47.54 -9.00 15.16
C GLN A 3 -46.26 -8.32 14.65
N PRO A 4 -46.34 -7.14 14.03
CA PRO A 4 -45.17 -6.35 13.68
C PRO A 4 -44.47 -5.87 14.95
N GLY A 5 -43.16 -6.13 15.05
CA GLY A 5 -42.32 -5.68 16.16
C GLY A 5 -42.33 -4.14 16.27
N LEU A 6 -42.50 -3.65 17.49
CA LEU A 6 -42.35 -2.25 17.84
C LEU A 6 -40.95 -1.76 17.47
N PRO A 7 -40.80 -0.54 16.93
CA PRO A 7 -39.50 0.05 16.70
C PRO A 7 -38.75 0.21 18.04
N PRO A 8 -37.40 0.13 18.03
CA PRO A 8 -36.62 0.33 19.25
C PRO A 8 -36.94 1.69 19.88
N GLN A 9 -37.29 1.67 21.14
CA GLN A 9 -37.60 2.88 21.91
C GLN A 9 -36.27 3.68 22.01
N GLY A 10 -36.22 4.82 21.31
CA GLY A 10 -35.14 5.78 21.47
C GLY A 10 -35.00 6.15 22.95
N PHE A 11 -33.78 6.17 23.44
CA PHE A 11 -33.45 6.65 24.77
C PHE A 11 -34.01 8.07 24.90
N ALA A 12 -34.95 8.29 25.87
CA ALA A 12 -35.45 9.61 26.19
C ALA A 12 -34.25 10.48 26.62
N GLN A 13 -33.90 11.46 25.82
CA GLN A 13 -32.87 12.43 26.18
C GLN A 13 -33.35 13.23 27.40
N PRO A 14 -32.53 13.41 28.43
CA PRO A 14 -32.87 14.32 29.51
C PRO A 14 -33.04 15.74 28.96
N PRO A 15 -34.00 16.53 29.43
CA PRO A 15 -34.20 17.90 28.97
C PRO A 15 -32.90 18.70 29.17
N LEU A 16 -32.40 19.27 28.06
CA LEU A 16 -31.23 20.15 28.08
C LEU A 16 -31.51 21.34 29.00
N GLN A 17 -30.73 21.48 30.08
CA GLN A 17 -30.79 22.66 30.91
C GLN A 17 -30.16 23.85 30.16
N PRO A 18 -30.85 25.00 30.09
CA PRO A 18 -30.27 26.18 29.43
C PRO A 18 -29.04 26.64 30.22
N PHE A 19 -27.94 26.81 29.51
CA PHE A 19 -26.74 27.45 30.05
C PHE A 19 -27.05 28.89 30.46
N PRO A 20 -26.56 29.37 31.59
CA PRO A 20 -26.74 30.76 32.03
C PRO A 20 -25.85 31.68 31.21
N GLY A 21 -26.35 32.16 30.07
CA GLY A 21 -25.69 33.11 29.18
C GLY A 21 -26.52 33.36 27.97
N ASN A 22 -26.70 34.62 27.58
CA ASN A 22 -27.49 35.10 26.43
C ASN A 22 -26.76 34.89 25.08
N GLU A 23 -25.78 33.99 25.00
CA GLU A 23 -25.06 33.69 23.78
C GLU A 23 -25.87 32.71 22.91
N PRO A 24 -26.05 32.97 21.62
CA PRO A 24 -26.70 32.04 20.70
C PRO A 24 -25.86 30.77 20.59
N TYR A 25 -26.35 29.66 21.10
CA TYR A 25 -25.70 28.35 20.96
C TYR A 25 -26.32 27.59 19.80
N VAL A 26 -25.46 26.83 19.11
CA VAL A 26 -25.85 25.89 18.08
C VAL A 26 -25.73 24.48 18.66
N VAL A 27 -26.84 23.74 18.66
CA VAL A 27 -26.83 22.32 19.02
C VAL A 27 -26.38 21.54 17.81
N VAL A 28 -25.27 20.79 17.92
CA VAL A 28 -24.80 19.90 16.90
C VAL A 28 -25.11 18.47 17.35
N ASP A 29 -26.04 17.82 16.68
CA ASP A 29 -26.32 16.40 16.87
C ASP A 29 -25.35 15.58 16.02
N VAL A 30 -24.53 14.77 16.68
CA VAL A 30 -23.60 13.85 16.02
C VAL A 30 -24.15 12.43 16.14
N ASN A 31 -24.63 11.89 15.01
CA ASN A 31 -25.01 10.49 14.92
C ASN A 31 -23.83 9.69 14.39
N ALA A 32 -23.35 8.73 15.19
CA ALA A 32 -22.29 7.82 14.82
C ALA A 32 -22.83 6.39 14.74
N GLU A 33 -22.59 5.73 13.60
CA GLU A 33 -22.92 4.33 13.40
C GLU A 33 -21.64 3.52 13.24
N GLU A 34 -21.57 2.35 13.88
CA GLU A 34 -20.45 1.44 13.67
C GLU A 34 -20.48 0.88 12.26
N THR A 35 -19.36 0.99 11.55
CA THR A 35 -19.17 0.41 10.24
C THR A 35 -18.30 -0.84 10.31
N GLN A 36 -18.43 -1.72 9.31
CA GLN A 36 -17.57 -2.90 9.19
C GLN A 36 -16.14 -2.47 8.86
N THR A 37 -15.20 -2.83 9.72
CA THR A 37 -13.77 -2.55 9.54
C THR A 37 -13.03 -3.69 8.86
N GLY A 38 -13.51 -4.93 9.01
CA GLY A 38 -12.94 -6.13 8.42
C GLY A 38 -13.61 -6.54 7.11
N ARG A 39 -12.80 -6.93 6.12
CA ARG A 39 -13.25 -7.44 4.82
C ARG A 39 -12.54 -8.73 4.47
N LEU A 40 -13.30 -9.74 4.07
CA LEU A 40 -12.80 -10.96 3.45
C LEU A 40 -13.25 -10.97 1.98
N MET A 41 -12.29 -11.05 1.06
CA MET A 41 -12.58 -11.15 -0.37
C MET A 41 -11.96 -12.44 -0.90
N ILE A 42 -12.76 -13.21 -1.66
CA ILE A 42 -12.31 -14.44 -2.30
C ILE A 42 -12.66 -14.35 -3.78
N GLY A 43 -11.69 -14.63 -4.63
CA GLY A 43 -11.87 -14.61 -6.07
C GLY A 43 -10.99 -15.63 -6.77
N ALA A 44 -11.28 -15.89 -8.03
CA ALA A 44 -10.44 -16.65 -8.93
C ALA A 44 -10.55 -16.06 -10.35
N GLY A 45 -9.47 -16.13 -11.10
CA GLY A 45 -9.40 -15.62 -12.45
C GLY A 45 -8.41 -16.40 -13.31
N VAL A 46 -8.53 -16.21 -14.60
CA VAL A 46 -7.58 -16.74 -15.59
C VAL A 46 -7.01 -15.57 -16.38
N ASN A 47 -5.70 -15.54 -16.48
CA ASN A 47 -4.96 -14.52 -17.21
C ASN A 47 -3.92 -15.21 -18.11
N SER A 48 -3.74 -14.75 -19.35
CA SER A 48 -2.79 -15.32 -20.30
C SER A 48 -1.34 -15.33 -19.80
N ASN A 49 -0.97 -14.36 -18.96
CA ASN A 49 0.40 -14.20 -18.45
C ASN A 49 0.61 -14.75 -17.04
N ALA A 50 -0.47 -14.97 -16.29
CA ALA A 50 -0.42 -15.44 -14.90
C ALA A 50 -1.06 -16.83 -14.72
N GLY A 51 -1.65 -17.39 -15.78
CA GLY A 51 -2.36 -18.66 -15.72
C GLY A 51 -3.63 -18.58 -14.89
N LEU A 52 -3.97 -19.66 -14.21
CA LEU A 52 -5.05 -19.71 -13.22
C LEU A 52 -4.53 -19.12 -11.91
N VAL A 53 -5.22 -18.12 -11.37
CA VAL A 53 -4.86 -17.43 -10.12
C VAL A 53 -6.07 -17.36 -9.21
N GLY A 54 -5.91 -17.81 -7.97
CA GLY A 54 -6.81 -17.52 -6.87
C GLY A 54 -6.48 -16.17 -6.24
N ASN A 55 -7.42 -15.58 -5.52
CA ASN A 55 -7.19 -14.38 -4.72
C ASN A 55 -8.00 -14.46 -3.42
N ILE A 56 -7.32 -14.40 -2.29
CA ILE A 56 -7.91 -14.33 -0.96
C ILE A 56 -7.30 -13.12 -0.28
N VAL A 57 -8.15 -12.18 0.16
CA VAL A 57 -7.71 -10.98 0.85
C VAL A 57 -8.47 -10.83 2.15
N ILE A 58 -7.74 -10.67 3.24
CA ILE A 58 -8.24 -10.25 4.55
C ILE A 58 -7.72 -8.82 4.76
N ASP A 59 -8.61 -7.87 5.01
CA ASP A 59 -8.25 -6.45 5.25
C ASP A 59 -9.03 -5.95 6.47
N GLU A 60 -8.32 -5.69 7.55
CA GLU A 60 -8.86 -5.13 8.80
C GLU A 60 -8.30 -3.71 8.99
N GLN A 61 -9.20 -2.72 9.06
CA GLN A 61 -8.86 -1.29 9.10
C GLN A 61 -8.82 -0.69 10.51
N ASN A 62 -9.31 -1.41 11.50
CA ASN A 62 -9.25 -1.00 12.90
C ASN A 62 -8.57 -2.09 13.74
N PHE A 63 -7.41 -2.54 13.24
CA PHE A 63 -6.65 -3.60 13.86
C PHE A 63 -5.98 -3.10 15.16
N ASP A 64 -5.83 -4.01 16.12
CA ASP A 64 -5.06 -3.82 17.34
C ASP A 64 -4.19 -5.04 17.59
N ILE A 65 -2.89 -4.89 17.32
CA ILE A 65 -1.92 -5.99 17.49
C ILE A 65 -1.76 -6.40 18.96
N THR A 66 -2.11 -5.52 19.90
CA THR A 66 -1.95 -5.77 21.33
C THR A 66 -3.15 -6.50 21.93
N ARG A 67 -4.33 -6.42 21.30
CA ARG A 67 -5.57 -7.04 21.78
C ARG A 67 -5.68 -8.48 21.30
N LEU A 68 -4.87 -9.35 21.90
CA LEU A 68 -4.92 -10.78 21.61
C LEU A 68 -6.25 -11.39 22.06
N PRO A 69 -6.79 -12.41 21.36
CA PRO A 69 -8.01 -13.08 21.75
C PRO A 69 -7.83 -13.77 23.11
N THR A 70 -8.79 -13.57 24.00
CA THR A 70 -8.82 -14.22 25.32
C THR A 70 -9.74 -15.43 25.34
N SER A 71 -10.65 -15.53 24.36
CA SER A 71 -11.59 -16.62 24.21
C SER A 71 -11.92 -16.89 22.74
N TRP A 72 -12.53 -18.04 22.47
CA TRP A 72 -13.06 -18.33 21.12
C TRP A 72 -14.19 -17.38 20.71
N ASP A 73 -14.97 -16.92 21.70
CA ASP A 73 -16.04 -15.95 21.47
C ASP A 73 -15.52 -14.57 21.04
N ASP A 74 -14.34 -14.15 21.47
CA ASP A 74 -13.68 -12.93 20.99
C ASP A 74 -13.42 -12.99 19.48
N ILE A 75 -12.94 -14.15 19.00
CA ILE A 75 -12.68 -14.37 17.57
C ILE A 75 -14.00 -14.39 16.79
N ARG A 76 -14.99 -15.13 17.30
CA ARG A 76 -16.29 -15.31 16.64
C ARG A 76 -17.07 -13.99 16.55
N ASN A 77 -17.00 -13.16 17.56
CA ASN A 77 -17.70 -11.89 17.63
C ASN A 77 -16.93 -10.73 16.98
N GLY A 78 -15.70 -10.98 16.46
CA GLY A 78 -14.86 -9.97 15.82
C GLY A 78 -14.36 -8.88 16.78
N THR A 79 -14.25 -9.21 18.09
CA THR A 79 -13.73 -8.29 19.11
C THR A 79 -12.22 -8.44 19.31
N ALA A 80 -11.63 -9.60 18.94
CA ALA A 80 -10.21 -9.83 18.95
C ALA A 80 -9.50 -8.95 17.90
N PHE A 81 -8.29 -8.51 18.23
CA PHE A 81 -7.42 -7.71 17.34
C PHE A 81 -8.05 -6.40 16.83
N ARG A 82 -8.97 -5.77 17.55
CA ARG A 82 -9.70 -4.62 17.09
C ARG A 82 -9.67 -3.46 18.11
N GLY A 83 -9.48 -2.21 17.62
CA GLY A 83 -9.68 -1.02 18.43
C GLY A 83 -8.55 0.03 18.37
N ALA A 84 -7.36 -0.26 17.82
CA ALA A 84 -6.23 0.68 17.82
C ALA A 84 -6.10 1.53 16.54
N GLY A 85 -6.99 1.38 15.55
CA GLY A 85 -6.91 2.15 14.30
C GLY A 85 -5.75 1.74 13.39
N GLN A 86 -5.04 0.68 13.70
CA GLN A 86 -4.03 0.07 12.86
C GLN A 86 -4.69 -0.62 11.66
N ARG A 87 -3.93 -0.87 10.62
CA ARG A 87 -4.40 -1.67 9.48
C ARG A 87 -3.57 -2.93 9.34
N PHE A 88 -4.25 -4.05 9.19
CA PHE A 88 -3.63 -5.32 8.84
C PHE A 88 -4.27 -5.88 7.58
N ARG A 89 -3.41 -6.25 6.60
CA ARG A 89 -3.85 -6.84 5.34
C ARG A 89 -3.04 -8.08 5.05
N LEU A 90 -3.74 -9.18 4.78
CA LEU A 90 -3.18 -10.43 4.28
C LEU A 90 -3.72 -10.67 2.88
N GLU A 91 -2.85 -10.93 1.94
CA GLU A 91 -3.20 -11.26 0.56
C GLU A 91 -2.52 -12.57 0.16
N ALA A 92 -3.30 -13.52 -0.35
CA ALA A 92 -2.82 -14.77 -0.89
C ALA A 92 -3.36 -14.92 -2.31
N ALA A 93 -2.46 -14.98 -3.28
CA ALA A 93 -2.75 -15.20 -4.68
C ALA A 93 -2.02 -16.47 -5.18
N PRO A 94 -2.53 -17.68 -4.81
CA PRO A 94 -2.00 -18.93 -5.35
C PRO A 94 -2.33 -19.04 -6.85
N GLY A 95 -1.37 -19.45 -7.64
CA GLY A 95 -1.55 -19.61 -9.09
C GLY A 95 -0.54 -20.56 -9.72
N THR A 96 -0.73 -20.85 -11.01
CA THR A 96 0.12 -21.77 -11.76
C THR A 96 1.42 -21.16 -12.24
N GLU A 97 1.35 -19.93 -12.77
CA GLU A 97 2.51 -19.20 -13.30
C GLU A 97 2.97 -18.06 -12.38
N LEU A 98 2.08 -17.59 -11.53
CA LEU A 98 2.31 -16.51 -10.58
C LEU A 98 1.73 -16.90 -9.23
N GLN A 99 2.56 -16.86 -8.20
CA GLN A 99 2.13 -16.99 -6.80
C GLN A 99 2.60 -15.78 -6.00
N ARG A 100 1.72 -15.19 -5.21
CA ARG A 100 2.07 -14.06 -4.35
C ARG A 100 1.34 -14.17 -3.01
N TYR A 101 2.08 -14.05 -1.94
CA TYR A 101 1.59 -13.98 -0.57
C TYR A 101 2.20 -12.75 0.09
N THR A 102 1.36 -11.89 0.63
CA THR A 102 1.82 -10.64 1.26
C THR A 102 1.06 -10.42 2.56
N ALA A 103 1.79 -10.10 3.63
CA ALA A 103 1.24 -9.60 4.88
C ALA A 103 1.72 -8.17 5.06
N THR A 104 0.80 -7.23 5.33
CA THR A 104 1.11 -5.82 5.54
C THR A 104 0.49 -5.37 6.85
N PHE A 105 1.26 -4.64 7.65
CA PHE A 105 0.81 -3.98 8.86
C PHE A 105 1.15 -2.49 8.78
N GLN A 106 0.21 -1.64 9.18
CA GLN A 106 0.38 -0.19 9.21
C GLN A 106 -0.08 0.35 10.55
N GLU A 107 0.76 1.16 11.16
CA GLU A 107 0.47 1.94 12.36
C GLU A 107 0.58 3.43 11.99
N PRO A 108 -0.56 4.17 11.93
CA PRO A 108 -0.53 5.56 11.49
C PRO A 108 0.11 6.51 12.51
N TYR A 109 0.14 6.14 13.80
CA TYR A 109 0.61 7.00 14.88
C TYR A 109 1.56 6.26 15.82
N LEU A 110 2.72 5.85 15.29
CA LEU A 110 3.70 5.08 16.04
C LEU A 110 4.09 5.81 17.35
N PHE A 111 3.86 5.15 18.50
CA PHE A 111 4.08 5.69 19.85
C PHE A 111 3.36 7.04 20.09
N ASP A 112 2.13 7.17 19.62
CA ASP A 112 1.31 8.40 19.71
C ASP A 112 1.97 9.63 19.06
N THR A 113 2.89 9.40 18.10
CA THR A 113 3.52 10.46 17.32
C THR A 113 2.87 10.59 15.96
N ARG A 114 3.29 11.57 15.16
CA ARG A 114 2.87 11.73 13.74
C ARG A 114 3.71 10.91 12.77
N ILE A 115 4.43 9.95 13.27
CA ILE A 115 5.22 9.03 12.45
C ILE A 115 4.35 7.83 12.16
N GLY A 116 4.10 7.59 10.87
CA GLY A 116 3.46 6.34 10.40
C GLY A 116 4.52 5.26 10.21
N LEU A 117 4.21 4.05 10.68
CA LEU A 117 4.99 2.84 10.42
C LEU A 117 4.25 1.97 9.41
N SER A 118 4.98 1.46 8.42
CA SER A 118 4.50 0.44 7.49
C SER A 118 5.48 -0.71 7.47
N THR A 119 4.99 -1.93 7.67
CA THR A 119 5.79 -3.14 7.54
C THR A 119 5.12 -4.12 6.60
N SER A 120 5.89 -4.85 5.82
CA SER A 120 5.36 -5.92 4.98
C SER A 120 6.32 -7.08 4.90
N ALA A 121 5.75 -8.29 4.80
CA ALA A 121 6.48 -9.50 4.45
C ALA A 121 5.82 -10.09 3.20
N SER A 122 6.63 -10.61 2.28
CA SER A 122 6.13 -11.15 1.03
C SER A 122 6.89 -12.38 0.59
N TYR A 123 6.15 -13.28 -0.05
CA TYR A 123 6.68 -14.39 -0.83
C TYR A 123 6.07 -14.30 -2.22
N PHE A 124 6.91 -14.40 -3.24
CA PHE A 124 6.53 -14.26 -4.63
C PHE A 124 7.27 -15.31 -5.46
N THR A 125 6.56 -15.98 -6.38
CA THR A 125 7.18 -16.82 -7.40
C THR A 125 6.52 -16.56 -8.73
N ARG A 126 7.31 -16.40 -9.77
CA ARG A 126 6.83 -16.21 -11.14
C ARG A 126 7.65 -17.04 -12.11
N TYR A 127 6.95 -17.72 -13.01
CA TYR A 127 7.53 -18.44 -14.12
C TYR A 127 7.44 -17.59 -15.38
N PHE A 128 8.58 -17.06 -15.82
CA PHE A 128 8.70 -16.39 -17.12
C PHE A 128 8.98 -17.43 -18.21
N PHE A 129 8.93 -17.01 -19.47
CA PHE A 129 9.25 -17.88 -20.59
C PHE A 129 10.69 -18.39 -20.52
N ASP A 130 11.64 -17.52 -20.19
CA ASP A 130 13.08 -17.80 -20.22
C ASP A 130 13.66 -18.29 -18.90
N TRP A 131 13.07 -17.93 -17.76
CA TRP A 131 13.51 -18.34 -16.41
C TRP A 131 12.36 -18.35 -15.42
N ALA A 132 12.65 -18.74 -14.20
CA ALA A 132 11.75 -18.58 -13.06
C ALA A 132 12.42 -17.74 -11.99
N GLU A 133 11.60 -16.98 -11.25
CA GLU A 133 12.01 -16.08 -10.20
C GLU A 133 11.22 -16.34 -8.92
N GLY A 134 11.94 -16.52 -7.81
CA GLY A 134 11.38 -16.59 -6.46
C GLY A 134 11.91 -15.44 -5.62
N ARG A 135 11.03 -14.76 -4.88
CA ARG A 135 11.42 -13.71 -3.92
C ARG A 135 10.79 -13.97 -2.57
N VAL A 136 11.58 -13.82 -1.52
CA VAL A 136 11.11 -13.81 -0.15
C VAL A 136 11.78 -12.67 0.58
N GLY A 137 11.00 -11.87 1.29
CA GLY A 137 11.56 -10.74 1.99
C GLY A 137 10.53 -9.89 2.71
N GLY A 138 10.99 -8.75 3.19
CA GLY A 138 10.17 -7.80 3.90
C GLY A 138 10.68 -6.37 3.74
N ARG A 139 9.81 -5.44 4.12
CA ARG A 139 10.08 -4.01 4.12
C ARG A 139 9.58 -3.39 5.40
N VAL A 140 10.30 -2.39 5.86
CA VAL A 140 9.90 -1.52 6.97
C VAL A 140 10.07 -0.09 6.50
N GLY A 141 9.05 0.72 6.69
CA GLY A 141 9.06 2.12 6.30
C GLY A 141 8.51 3.01 7.40
N LEU A 142 9.05 4.20 7.51
CA LEU A 142 8.57 5.28 8.36
C LEU A 142 8.22 6.47 7.48
N GLY A 143 7.09 7.11 7.78
CA GLY A 143 6.62 8.30 7.10
C GLY A 143 6.31 9.42 8.09
N TYR A 144 6.58 10.66 7.72
CA TYR A 144 6.26 11.84 8.52
C TYR A 144 5.73 12.96 7.63
N GLN A 145 4.58 13.54 8.01
CA GLN A 145 4.00 14.70 7.37
C GLN A 145 4.26 15.94 8.22
N PHE A 146 4.79 17.00 7.61
CA PHE A 146 5.16 18.22 8.34
C PHE A 146 3.92 19.01 8.75
N VAL A 147 3.89 19.46 10.00
CA VAL A 147 2.78 20.26 10.56
C VAL A 147 2.75 21.67 9.95
N PHE A 148 3.92 22.27 9.76
CA PHE A 148 4.06 23.61 9.21
C PHE A 148 3.94 23.66 7.68
N ALA A 149 4.03 22.52 7.02
CA ALA A 149 3.87 22.34 5.59
C ALA A 149 3.10 21.04 5.32
N PRO A 150 1.77 21.04 5.46
CA PRO A 150 0.96 19.80 5.37
C PRO A 150 0.99 19.15 3.99
N ASP A 151 1.38 19.90 2.96
CA ASP A 151 1.56 19.39 1.60
C ASP A 151 2.88 18.62 1.42
N LEU A 152 3.79 18.70 2.41
CA LEU A 152 5.10 18.07 2.38
C LEU A 152 5.17 16.90 3.35
N SER A 153 5.61 15.76 2.84
CA SER A 153 5.93 14.58 3.66
C SER A 153 7.25 13.96 3.24
N VAL A 154 7.87 13.25 4.17
CA VAL A 154 9.09 12.49 3.95
C VAL A 154 8.89 11.07 4.38
N ASN A 155 9.61 10.16 3.74
CA ASN A 155 9.64 8.76 4.14
C ASN A 155 11.07 8.22 4.13
N THR A 156 11.28 7.18 4.90
CA THR A 156 12.51 6.37 4.86
C THR A 156 12.13 4.92 5.02
N GLY A 157 12.92 4.03 4.47
CA GLY A 157 12.60 2.61 4.49
C GLY A 157 13.83 1.71 4.38
N PHE A 158 13.60 0.49 4.77
CA PHE A 158 14.54 -0.62 4.61
C PHE A 158 13.82 -1.78 3.93
N ARG A 159 14.48 -2.37 2.93
CA ARG A 159 14.06 -3.57 2.22
C ARG A 159 15.10 -4.65 2.41
N GLY A 160 14.68 -5.84 2.85
CA GLY A 160 15.53 -7.02 2.90
C GLY A 160 14.84 -8.16 2.17
N GLU A 161 15.46 -8.68 1.12
CA GLU A 161 14.88 -9.79 0.35
C GLU A 161 15.96 -10.72 -0.22
N SER A 162 15.58 -11.96 -0.45
CA SER A 162 16.35 -12.95 -1.21
C SER A 162 15.61 -13.20 -2.52
N VAL A 163 16.30 -12.96 -3.63
CA VAL A 163 15.82 -13.20 -4.99
C VAL A 163 16.53 -14.44 -5.54
N ASP A 164 15.77 -15.47 -5.90
CA ASP A 164 16.28 -16.71 -6.47
C ASP A 164 15.88 -16.81 -7.95
N ILE A 165 16.85 -16.79 -8.82
CA ILE A 165 16.66 -16.96 -10.27
C ILE A 165 17.01 -18.40 -10.61
N PHE A 166 16.05 -19.15 -11.10
CA PHE A 166 16.19 -20.59 -11.35
C PHE A 166 15.51 -21.01 -12.65
N ASN A 167 15.72 -22.29 -13.05
CA ASN A 167 15.17 -22.89 -14.28
C ASN A 167 15.41 -22.06 -15.56
N PRO A 168 16.65 -21.68 -15.88
CA PRO A 168 16.92 -21.00 -17.14
C PRO A 168 16.60 -21.95 -18.31
N ARG A 169 15.64 -21.57 -19.14
CA ARG A 169 15.20 -22.38 -20.30
C ARG A 169 15.99 -22.07 -21.57
N VAL A 170 16.55 -20.85 -21.64
CA VAL A 170 17.38 -20.40 -22.75
C VAL A 170 18.83 -20.31 -22.28
N GLN A 171 19.73 -20.99 -23.01
CA GLN A 171 21.16 -20.91 -22.74
C GLN A 171 21.77 -19.67 -23.40
N GLY A 172 22.76 -19.07 -22.76
CA GLY A 172 23.53 -17.97 -23.33
C GLY A 172 22.95 -16.59 -23.17
N ILE A 173 22.02 -16.38 -22.18
CA ILE A 173 21.62 -15.03 -21.77
C ILE A 173 22.71 -14.50 -20.81
N PRO A 174 23.58 -13.54 -21.25
CA PRO A 174 24.72 -13.10 -20.44
C PRO A 174 24.30 -12.47 -19.11
N ASP A 175 23.16 -11.79 -19.07
CA ASP A 175 22.65 -11.13 -17.84
C ASP A 175 22.19 -12.13 -16.79
N ILE A 176 21.75 -13.33 -17.19
CA ILE A 176 21.30 -14.37 -16.25
C ILE A 176 22.47 -15.26 -15.83
N GLN A 177 23.25 -15.72 -16.80
CA GLN A 177 24.31 -16.72 -16.57
C GLN A 177 25.66 -16.09 -16.26
N GLY A 178 25.84 -14.80 -16.55
CA GLY A 178 27.13 -14.12 -16.48
C GLY A 178 28.05 -14.41 -17.68
N ASN A 179 29.10 -13.60 -17.81
CA ASN A 179 30.15 -13.76 -18.84
C ASN A 179 31.50 -14.15 -18.24
N GLY A 180 31.50 -14.56 -17.00
CA GLY A 180 32.66 -15.08 -16.26
C GLY A 180 33.45 -14.03 -15.50
N THR A 181 33.98 -12.99 -16.11
CA THR A 181 34.97 -12.11 -15.47
C THR A 181 34.38 -10.80 -14.94
N ASN A 182 33.43 -10.20 -15.64
CA ASN A 182 32.90 -8.87 -15.33
C ASN A 182 31.39 -8.87 -15.00
N ASN A 183 30.70 -9.95 -15.24
CA ASN A 183 29.29 -10.12 -14.92
C ASN A 183 29.09 -11.51 -14.32
N PRO A 184 28.93 -11.64 -12.99
CA PRO A 184 28.75 -12.92 -12.34
C PRO A 184 27.42 -13.61 -12.68
N GLY A 185 26.51 -12.90 -13.36
CA GLY A 185 25.16 -13.38 -13.63
C GLY A 185 24.25 -13.25 -12.41
N MET A 186 22.97 -13.57 -12.60
CA MET A 186 21.95 -13.48 -11.55
C MET A 186 21.44 -14.84 -11.11
N LEU A 187 21.96 -15.94 -11.71
CA LEU A 187 21.47 -17.28 -11.45
C LEU A 187 21.68 -17.67 -9.98
N GLY A 188 20.67 -18.31 -9.38
CA GLY A 188 20.68 -18.70 -7.99
C GLY A 188 20.21 -17.60 -7.05
N LYS A 189 20.57 -17.71 -5.77
CA LYS A 189 20.12 -16.83 -4.70
C LYS A 189 20.94 -15.56 -4.62
N ASN A 190 20.25 -14.43 -4.71
CA ASN A 190 20.81 -13.10 -4.58
C ASN A 190 20.21 -12.39 -3.37
N SER A 191 21.06 -11.85 -2.50
CA SER A 191 20.63 -11.04 -1.36
C SER A 191 20.52 -9.58 -1.75
N VAL A 192 19.43 -8.94 -1.34
CA VAL A 192 19.12 -7.53 -1.63
C VAL A 192 18.78 -6.82 -0.34
N TYR A 193 19.52 -5.78 0.00
CA TYR A 193 19.26 -4.91 1.13
C TYR A 193 19.21 -3.47 0.64
N GLY A 194 18.03 -2.87 0.63
CA GLY A 194 17.79 -1.51 0.15
C GLY A 194 17.52 -0.55 1.30
N PHE A 195 18.18 0.59 1.29
CA PHE A 195 17.89 1.71 2.18
C PHE A 195 17.32 2.85 1.33
N SER A 196 16.08 3.24 1.60
CA SER A 196 15.39 4.25 0.82
C SER A 196 15.07 5.49 1.64
N GLY A 197 14.96 6.61 0.93
CA GLY A 197 14.45 7.87 1.44
C GLY A 197 13.71 8.60 0.34
N GLY A 198 12.60 9.25 0.71
CA GLY A 198 11.76 9.93 -0.26
C GLY A 198 11.13 11.20 0.29
N ILE A 199 10.73 12.05 -0.64
CA ILE A 199 10.02 13.31 -0.40
C ILE A 199 8.79 13.33 -1.28
N ILE A 200 7.67 13.73 -0.71
CA ILE A 200 6.39 13.86 -1.39
C ILE A 200 5.86 15.27 -1.16
N HIS A 201 5.51 15.97 -2.24
CA HIS A 201 4.82 17.26 -2.19
C HIS A 201 3.49 17.12 -2.93
N ASP A 202 2.38 17.19 -2.19
CA ASP A 202 1.03 16.92 -2.67
C ASP A 202 0.12 18.12 -2.36
N THR A 203 -0.19 18.92 -3.39
CA THR A 203 -1.08 20.07 -3.31
C THR A 203 -2.42 19.83 -4.00
N ARG A 204 -2.74 18.58 -4.33
CA ARG A 204 -4.00 18.23 -5.00
C ARG A 204 -5.19 18.52 -4.11
N ASP A 205 -6.24 19.05 -4.72
CA ASP A 205 -7.53 19.30 -4.06
C ASP A 205 -8.25 18.01 -3.62
N SER A 206 -7.98 16.88 -4.29
CA SER A 206 -8.50 15.56 -3.96
C SER A 206 -7.49 14.46 -4.32
N PRO A 207 -7.21 13.50 -3.42
CA PRO A 207 -6.34 12.38 -3.74
C PRO A 207 -6.89 11.44 -4.82
N PHE A 208 -8.23 11.26 -4.88
CA PHE A 208 -8.88 10.28 -5.77
C PHE A 208 -9.31 10.88 -7.11
N LEU A 209 -9.87 12.10 -7.10
CA LEU A 209 -10.37 12.78 -8.28
C LEU A 209 -9.84 14.21 -8.31
N PRO A 210 -8.53 14.40 -8.50
CA PRO A 210 -7.91 15.71 -8.48
C PRO A 210 -8.40 16.54 -9.66
N THR A 211 -8.73 17.82 -9.40
CA THR A 211 -9.10 18.78 -10.43
C THR A 211 -8.04 19.87 -10.61
N GLN A 212 -7.25 20.14 -9.59
CA GLN A 212 -6.18 21.13 -9.60
C GLN A 212 -5.08 20.76 -8.60
N GLY A 213 -3.94 21.45 -8.70
CA GLY A 213 -2.77 21.18 -7.87
C GLY A 213 -1.80 20.20 -8.52
N HIS A 214 -0.84 19.75 -7.76
CA HIS A 214 0.19 18.81 -8.24
C HIS A 214 0.56 17.78 -7.18
N LEU A 215 1.09 16.67 -7.66
CA LEU A 215 1.81 15.67 -6.87
C LEU A 215 3.22 15.57 -7.45
N ALA A 216 4.22 15.78 -6.61
CA ALA A 216 5.62 15.52 -6.96
C ALA A 216 6.22 14.57 -5.92
N THR A 217 6.82 13.49 -6.38
CA THR A 217 7.49 12.51 -5.52
C THR A 217 8.90 12.27 -6.02
N PHE A 218 9.81 12.15 -5.10
CA PHE A 218 11.17 11.69 -5.37
C PHE A 218 11.52 10.61 -4.35
N GLU A 219 11.94 9.46 -4.84
CA GLU A 219 12.42 8.36 -4.02
C GLU A 219 13.82 7.95 -4.49
N PHE A 220 14.72 7.78 -3.54
CA PHE A 220 16.07 7.27 -3.77
C PHE A 220 16.27 6.03 -2.91
N GLU A 221 16.87 4.98 -3.48
CA GLU A 221 17.23 3.75 -2.78
C GLU A 221 18.68 3.39 -3.09
N GLN A 222 19.47 3.16 -2.06
CA GLN A 222 20.78 2.52 -2.18
C GLN A 222 20.63 1.05 -1.86
N VAL A 223 20.92 0.21 -2.83
CA VAL A 223 20.91 -1.25 -2.68
C VAL A 223 22.33 -1.75 -2.46
N ILE A 224 22.45 -2.68 -1.50
CA ILE A 224 23.66 -3.45 -1.20
C ILE A 224 23.31 -4.93 -1.09
N GLY A 225 24.26 -5.81 -1.29
CA GLY A 225 24.05 -7.26 -1.23
C GLY A 225 24.88 -7.99 -2.28
N THR A 226 24.28 -8.88 -3.04
CA THR A 226 24.97 -9.55 -4.15
C THR A 226 25.39 -8.53 -5.23
N PHE A 227 24.57 -7.53 -5.47
CA PHE A 227 24.86 -6.39 -6.32
C PHE A 227 24.77 -5.10 -5.53
N ILE A 228 25.53 -4.07 -5.94
CA ILE A 228 25.54 -2.75 -5.28
C ILE A 228 25.19 -1.69 -6.31
N TYR A 229 24.04 -1.04 -6.14
CA TYR A 229 23.58 -0.03 -7.10
C TYR A 229 22.64 1.00 -6.45
N PRO A 230 22.68 2.26 -6.91
CA PRO A 230 21.66 3.24 -6.59
C PRO A 230 20.46 3.08 -7.53
N ARG A 231 19.27 3.43 -7.04
CA ARG A 231 18.04 3.60 -7.80
C ARG A 231 17.35 4.88 -7.40
N GLY A 232 16.66 5.50 -8.34
CA GLY A 232 15.82 6.63 -8.01
C GLY A 232 14.66 6.73 -8.97
N VAL A 233 13.56 7.26 -8.45
CA VAL A 233 12.34 7.54 -9.20
C VAL A 233 11.89 8.94 -8.86
N PHE A 234 11.64 9.73 -9.89
CA PHE A 234 10.95 11.01 -9.80
C PHE A 234 9.64 10.90 -10.55
N GLU A 235 8.55 11.23 -9.90
CA GLU A 235 7.22 11.33 -10.51
C GLU A 235 6.67 12.72 -10.26
N ALA A 236 6.12 13.35 -11.31
CA ALA A 236 5.40 14.60 -11.19
C ALA A 236 4.11 14.52 -11.99
N ARG A 237 3.02 14.97 -11.38
CA ARG A 237 1.71 15.10 -12.01
C ARG A 237 1.13 16.46 -11.70
N GLN A 238 0.67 17.17 -12.74
CA GLN A 238 0.02 18.48 -12.62
C GLN A 238 -1.40 18.38 -13.16
N TYR A 239 -2.34 18.97 -12.45
CA TYR A 239 -3.75 18.96 -12.78
C TYR A 239 -4.25 20.40 -13.03
N PHE A 240 -5.02 20.58 -14.11
CA PHE A 240 -5.59 21.85 -14.51
C PHE A 240 -7.08 21.66 -14.77
N LEU A 241 -7.91 22.38 -14.02
CA LEU A 241 -9.34 22.44 -14.28
C LEU A 241 -9.58 23.33 -15.51
N LEU A 242 -9.98 22.74 -16.64
CA LEU A 242 -10.23 23.46 -17.89
C LEU A 242 -11.63 24.04 -17.96
N ASN A 243 -12.63 23.27 -17.50
CA ASN A 243 -14.03 23.68 -17.51
C ASN A 243 -14.82 22.99 -16.40
N GLN A 244 -15.84 23.68 -15.89
CA GLN A 244 -16.77 23.15 -14.90
C GLN A 244 -18.13 23.81 -15.13
N ARG A 245 -19.22 23.06 -15.02
CA ARG A 245 -20.56 23.62 -15.06
C ARG A 245 -20.84 24.49 -13.83
N PRO A 246 -21.77 25.45 -13.90
CA PRO A 246 -22.13 26.31 -12.75
C PRO A 246 -22.63 25.53 -11.51
N ASP A 247 -23.20 24.36 -11.71
CA ASP A 247 -23.67 23.46 -10.65
C ASP A 247 -22.53 22.61 -10.01
N GLY A 248 -21.28 22.82 -10.44
CA GLY A 248 -20.11 22.07 -9.97
C GLY A 248 -19.93 20.69 -10.61
N SER A 249 -20.82 20.29 -11.51
CA SER A 249 -20.72 19.03 -12.25
C SER A 249 -19.94 19.17 -13.56
N GLY A 250 -19.72 18.07 -14.27
CA GLY A 250 -19.17 18.06 -15.63
C GLY A 250 -17.78 18.69 -15.71
N ARG A 251 -16.89 18.33 -14.79
CA ARG A 251 -15.52 18.84 -14.74
C ARG A 251 -14.68 18.25 -15.86
N HIS A 252 -13.97 19.11 -16.58
CA HIS A 252 -12.98 18.73 -17.58
C HIS A 252 -11.60 19.07 -17.02
N VAL A 253 -10.77 18.06 -16.80
CA VAL A 253 -9.45 18.21 -16.19
C VAL A 253 -8.38 17.74 -17.17
N LEU A 254 -7.36 18.56 -17.39
CA LEU A 254 -6.13 18.18 -18.07
C LEU A 254 -5.13 17.69 -17.00
N SER A 255 -4.65 16.48 -17.17
CA SER A 255 -3.58 15.91 -16.35
C SER A 255 -2.32 15.72 -17.19
N LEU A 256 -1.22 16.29 -16.74
CA LEU A 256 0.11 16.08 -17.31
C LEU A 256 0.97 15.32 -16.30
N GLY A 257 1.58 14.23 -16.74
CA GLY A 257 2.40 13.38 -15.89
C GLY A 257 3.75 13.06 -16.51
N THR A 258 4.77 12.98 -15.67
CA THR A 258 6.13 12.56 -16.02
C THR A 258 6.63 11.59 -14.96
N ILE A 259 7.27 10.52 -15.40
CA ILE A 259 7.97 9.57 -14.53
C ILE A 259 9.39 9.42 -15.10
N LEU A 260 10.40 9.65 -14.27
CA LEU A 260 11.81 9.47 -14.59
C LEU A 260 12.39 8.45 -13.62
N GLY A 261 12.97 7.40 -14.14
CA GLY A 261 13.70 6.40 -13.35
C GLY A 261 15.16 6.35 -13.76
N PHE A 262 16.03 6.15 -12.78
CA PHE A 262 17.44 5.85 -13.02
C PHE A 262 17.90 4.69 -12.14
N SER A 263 18.86 3.94 -12.62
CA SER A 263 19.52 2.88 -11.86
C SER A 263 21.01 2.84 -12.21
N GLY A 264 21.81 2.33 -11.29
CA GLY A 264 23.25 2.17 -11.50
C GLY A 264 23.59 1.09 -12.53
N PRO A 265 24.84 1.08 -13.04
CA PRO A 265 25.26 0.15 -14.08
C PRO A 265 25.26 -1.33 -13.64
N ASP A 266 25.41 -1.57 -12.32
CA ASP A 266 25.41 -2.93 -11.74
C ASP A 266 24.03 -3.39 -11.32
N THR A 267 22.97 -2.70 -11.76
CA THR A 267 21.58 -3.09 -11.44
C THR A 267 21.23 -4.38 -12.17
N PRO A 268 20.88 -5.47 -11.44
CA PRO A 268 20.50 -6.72 -12.06
C PRO A 268 19.16 -6.61 -12.80
N ALA A 269 18.94 -7.44 -13.81
CA ALA A 269 17.73 -7.38 -14.63
C ALA A 269 16.44 -7.49 -13.79
N TYR A 270 16.42 -8.27 -12.73
CA TYR A 270 15.24 -8.40 -11.90
C TYR A 270 14.84 -7.12 -11.12
N ASP A 271 15.71 -6.11 -11.06
CA ASP A 271 15.47 -4.82 -10.36
C ASP A 271 15.60 -3.60 -11.28
N ASN A 272 15.81 -3.82 -12.59
CA ASN A 272 15.83 -2.78 -13.60
C ASN A 272 14.46 -2.20 -13.91
N PHE A 273 14.44 -1.00 -14.49
CA PHE A 273 13.24 -0.39 -15.04
C PHE A 273 12.98 -0.92 -16.45
N TYR A 274 11.74 -1.32 -16.71
CA TYR A 274 11.29 -1.75 -18.03
C TYR A 274 10.27 -0.75 -18.57
N ALA A 275 10.47 -0.31 -19.81
CA ALA A 275 9.57 0.60 -20.50
C ALA A 275 8.74 -0.19 -21.53
N GLY A 276 7.50 -0.50 -21.19
CA GLY A 276 6.55 -1.21 -22.07
C GLY A 276 6.86 -2.70 -22.23
N GLY A 277 5.94 -3.39 -22.90
CA GLY A 277 6.09 -4.79 -23.29
C GLY A 277 5.98 -5.81 -22.14
N TYR A 278 5.62 -7.01 -22.53
CA TYR A 278 5.64 -8.22 -21.68
C TYR A 278 6.68 -9.18 -22.21
#